data_32452c4d956948f55dd0f16f9dcb7cfb
#
_entry.id   32452c4d956948f55dd0f16f9dcb7cfb
#
_cell.length_a   1.000
_cell.length_b   1.000
_cell.length_c   1.000
_cell.angle_alpha   90.00
_cell.angle_beta   90.00
_cell.angle_gamma   90.00
#
_symmetry.space_group_name_H-M   'P 1'
#
loop_
_entity.id
_entity.type
_entity.pdbx_description
1 polymer ?
#
loop_
_entity_poly.entity_id
_entity_poly.type
_entity_poly.pdbx_seq_one_letter_code
_entity_poly.pdbx_strand_id
1 'polypeptide(L)'
;MKVSYILVWSDTNTMNRNDSKYYSVNERDNKALLKHTLDLIDQILELNPHEILVMDNEGNFPKHHDDKVRVIPSYQSVGYLDGERPKWLDKINIEDYKEDISFNAAKSTAMAYNHGLTLVSGDYLIIQHNDTKYLFENYSSKKVIKDAIELLEKENYEYITIDKKPNKMKELEKYEYFADCYWFLCRGDFYSKHNIWVDWIRGDNNHLATITCKDKGLKYLHLPGYFETYETDRFEFNNKYFFEVGCGNLHTLNDRPFLIHRKGGTGLNRIHKENR
;
A
#
# COMPACT_ATOMS: atom_id res chain seq x y z
N MET A 1 10.27 19.71 6.52
CA MET A 1 9.38 18.70 5.90
C MET A 1 9.93 17.33 6.26
N LYS A 2 9.26 16.65 7.18
CA LYS A 2 9.61 15.30 7.63
C LYS A 2 8.61 14.32 7.06
N VAL A 3 9.05 13.31 6.33
CA VAL A 3 8.19 12.30 5.72
C VAL A 3 8.48 10.95 6.36
N SER A 4 7.47 10.35 7.00
CA SER A 4 7.51 8.99 7.51
C SER A 4 6.92 8.02 6.50
N TYR A 5 7.52 6.84 6.41
CA TYR A 5 7.01 5.73 5.59
C TYR A 5 6.59 4.57 6.48
N ILE A 6 5.50 3.92 6.13
CA ILE A 6 5.12 2.64 6.71
C ILE A 6 5.05 1.60 5.59
N LEU A 7 5.83 0.53 5.74
CA LEU A 7 5.80 -0.68 4.93
C LEU A 7 5.35 -1.85 5.80
N VAL A 8 4.66 -2.81 5.22
CA VAL A 8 4.34 -4.06 5.91
C VAL A 8 5.10 -5.21 5.25
N TRP A 9 5.81 -5.96 6.07
CA TRP A 9 6.41 -7.23 5.70
C TRP A 9 5.53 -8.37 6.17
N SER A 10 5.08 -9.19 5.25
CA SER A 10 4.37 -10.42 5.53
C SER A 10 4.97 -11.53 4.68
N ASP A 11 5.54 -12.51 5.35
CA ASP A 11 5.93 -13.76 4.71
C ASP A 11 4.67 -14.58 4.42
N THR A 12 4.63 -15.15 3.26
CA THR A 12 3.46 -15.88 2.79
C THR A 12 3.33 -17.29 3.35
N ASN A 13 4.36 -17.76 4.08
CA ASN A 13 4.36 -19.09 4.68
C ASN A 13 3.41 -19.23 5.87
N THR A 14 3.11 -18.14 6.57
CA THR A 14 2.24 -18.15 7.75
C THR A 14 0.77 -18.00 7.42
N MET A 15 0.46 -17.47 6.26
CA MET A 15 -0.91 -17.51 5.77
C MET A 15 -1.21 -18.92 5.29
N ASN A 16 -1.94 -19.68 6.08
CA ASN A 16 -2.40 -21.02 5.75
C ASN A 16 -3.37 -20.98 4.55
N ARG A 17 -2.80 -20.78 3.35
CA ARG A 17 -3.53 -20.59 2.09
C ARG A 17 -3.74 -21.90 1.33
N ASN A 18 -3.66 -23.02 2.02
CA ASN A 18 -3.81 -24.35 1.41
C ASN A 18 -5.14 -24.54 0.65
N ASP A 19 -6.12 -23.70 0.88
CA ASP A 19 -7.46 -23.80 0.28
C ASP A 19 -7.73 -22.79 -0.84
N SER A 20 -6.76 -21.95 -1.21
CA SER A 20 -6.98 -20.95 -2.23
C SER A 20 -6.86 -21.56 -3.63
N LYS A 21 -7.95 -21.58 -4.38
CA LYS A 21 -7.99 -21.99 -5.79
C LYS A 21 -7.08 -21.14 -6.70
N TYR A 22 -6.59 -20.02 -6.19
CA TYR A 22 -5.89 -19.00 -6.98
C TYR A 22 -4.39 -18.94 -6.72
N TYR A 23 -3.88 -19.52 -5.61
CA TYR A 23 -2.47 -19.40 -5.25
C TYR A 23 -1.97 -20.70 -4.63
N SER A 24 -1.04 -21.38 -5.29
CA SER A 24 -0.31 -22.45 -4.62
C SER A 24 0.78 -21.83 -3.74
N VAL A 25 0.73 -22.08 -2.46
CA VAL A 25 1.65 -21.56 -1.44
C VAL A 25 3.12 -21.97 -1.72
N ASN A 26 3.30 -23.09 -2.40
CA ASN A 26 4.63 -23.65 -2.73
C ASN A 26 5.38 -22.87 -3.82
N GLU A 27 4.79 -21.81 -4.39
CA GLU A 27 5.35 -21.11 -5.55
C GLU A 27 5.85 -19.69 -5.24
N ARG A 28 5.75 -19.23 -3.99
CA ARG A 28 6.26 -17.89 -3.65
C ARG A 28 7.73 -17.97 -3.28
N ASP A 29 8.54 -17.25 -4.04
CA ASP A 29 9.94 -17.05 -3.72
C ASP A 29 10.08 -15.90 -2.71
N ASN A 30 10.05 -16.24 -1.41
CA ASN A 30 10.23 -15.26 -0.32
C ASN A 30 11.56 -14.53 -0.41
N LYS A 31 12.59 -15.11 -1.03
CA LYS A 31 13.88 -14.45 -1.23
C LYS A 31 13.76 -13.33 -2.25
N ALA A 32 13.02 -13.56 -3.34
CA ALA A 32 12.78 -12.53 -4.35
C ALA A 32 11.93 -11.38 -3.77
N LEU A 33 10.90 -11.70 -2.97
CA LEU A 33 10.09 -10.69 -2.30
C LEU A 33 10.91 -9.89 -1.28
N LEU A 34 11.73 -10.57 -0.47
CA LEU A 34 12.62 -9.91 0.49
C LEU A 34 13.61 -8.98 -0.23
N LYS A 35 14.27 -9.49 -1.29
CA LYS A 35 15.17 -8.67 -2.10
C LYS A 35 14.46 -7.45 -2.65
N HIS A 36 13.28 -7.62 -3.22
CA HIS A 36 12.49 -6.51 -3.75
C HIS A 36 12.11 -5.49 -2.68
N THR A 37 11.73 -5.95 -1.48
CA THR A 37 11.42 -5.06 -0.35
C THR A 37 12.65 -4.28 0.10
N LEU A 38 13.82 -4.92 0.15
CA LEU A 38 15.08 -4.24 0.48
C LEU A 38 15.45 -3.21 -0.60
N ASP A 39 15.36 -3.57 -1.88
CA ASP A 39 15.59 -2.66 -3.02
C ASP A 39 14.63 -1.45 -2.95
N LEU A 40 13.36 -1.64 -2.54
CA LEU A 40 12.41 -0.55 -2.33
C LEU A 40 12.80 0.34 -1.16
N ILE A 41 13.26 -0.23 -0.04
CA ILE A 41 13.75 0.53 1.11
C ILE A 41 14.93 1.41 0.68
N ASP A 42 15.88 0.89 -0.10
CA ASP A 42 16.99 1.65 -0.64
C ASP A 42 16.51 2.81 -1.52
N GLN A 43 15.52 2.58 -2.38
CA GLN A 43 14.89 3.64 -3.16
C GLN A 43 14.22 4.71 -2.27
N ILE A 44 13.52 4.30 -1.20
CA ILE A 44 12.93 5.25 -0.26
C ILE A 44 14.01 6.06 0.47
N LEU A 45 15.13 5.45 0.82
CA LEU A 45 16.27 6.17 1.42
C LEU A 45 16.84 7.25 0.49
N GLU A 46 16.84 7.04 -0.84
CA GLU A 46 17.21 8.09 -1.81
C GLU A 46 16.26 9.31 -1.77
N LEU A 47 15.02 9.13 -1.32
CA LEU A 47 14.05 10.21 -1.13
C LEU A 47 14.31 11.04 0.12
N ASN A 48 15.33 10.66 0.93
CA ASN A 48 15.69 11.27 2.20
C ASN A 48 14.53 11.35 3.20
N PRO A 49 13.92 10.21 3.57
CA PRO A 49 12.82 10.16 4.53
C PRO A 49 13.28 10.63 5.92
N HIS A 50 12.32 11.00 6.76
CA HIS A 50 12.56 11.18 8.20
C HIS A 50 12.75 9.81 8.87
N GLU A 51 11.89 8.86 8.56
CA GLU A 51 11.94 7.49 9.04
C GLU A 51 11.22 6.53 8.10
N ILE A 52 11.58 5.26 8.16
CA ILE A 52 10.90 4.15 7.49
C ILE A 52 10.58 3.11 8.56
N LEU A 53 9.29 2.87 8.80
CA LEU A 53 8.82 1.82 9.68
C LEU A 53 8.50 0.59 8.85
N VAL A 54 9.25 -0.49 9.03
CA VAL A 54 8.95 -1.80 8.47
C VAL A 54 8.21 -2.60 9.53
N MET A 55 6.92 -2.75 9.35
CA MET A 55 6.05 -3.51 10.26
C MET A 55 6.19 -4.99 9.93
N ASP A 56 6.92 -5.71 10.75
CA ASP A 56 7.25 -7.12 10.54
C ASP A 56 6.21 -8.03 11.18
N ASN A 57 5.29 -8.55 10.37
CA ASN A 57 4.24 -9.46 10.83
C ASN A 57 4.74 -10.88 11.12
N GLU A 58 5.96 -11.21 10.70
CA GLU A 58 6.50 -12.57 10.77
C GLU A 58 7.64 -12.72 11.77
N GLY A 59 8.21 -11.60 12.22
CA GLY A 59 9.37 -11.61 13.11
C GLY A 59 10.67 -12.08 12.44
N ASN A 60 10.75 -12.04 11.11
CA ASN A 60 11.87 -12.56 10.34
C ASN A 60 12.48 -11.54 9.36
N PHE A 61 12.01 -10.30 9.34
CA PHE A 61 12.61 -9.27 8.50
C PHE A 61 14.01 -8.92 9.01
N PRO A 62 15.04 -8.87 8.14
CA PRO A 62 16.40 -8.58 8.57
C PRO A 62 16.52 -7.15 9.09
N LYS A 63 17.38 -6.96 10.10
CA LYS A 63 17.72 -5.61 10.55
C LYS A 63 18.43 -4.85 9.43
N HIS A 64 17.94 -3.65 9.13
CA HIS A 64 18.58 -2.75 8.18
C HIS A 64 19.75 -2.00 8.82
N HIS A 65 20.76 -1.62 8.02
CA HIS A 65 21.96 -0.92 8.51
C HIS A 65 21.75 0.59 8.68
N ASP A 66 20.80 1.20 8.00
CA ASP A 66 20.50 2.64 8.11
C ASP A 66 19.58 2.90 9.31
N ASP A 67 19.96 3.86 10.15
CA ASP A 67 19.23 4.19 11.39
C ASP A 67 17.84 4.78 11.15
N LYS A 68 17.55 5.27 9.97
CA LYS A 68 16.20 5.72 9.58
C LYS A 68 15.23 4.57 9.38
N VAL A 69 15.73 3.34 9.21
CA VAL A 69 14.91 2.14 9.01
C VAL A 69 14.72 1.42 10.33
N ARG A 70 13.49 1.40 10.79
CA ARG A 70 13.09 0.74 12.03
C ARG A 70 12.25 -0.48 11.71
N VAL A 71 12.76 -1.67 12.01
CA VAL A 71 12.01 -2.92 11.91
C VAL A 71 11.24 -3.11 13.21
N ILE A 72 9.92 -3.12 13.12
CA ILE A 72 9.02 -3.17 14.28
C ILE A 72 8.27 -4.50 14.21
N PRO A 73 8.44 -5.40 15.19
CA PRO A 73 7.61 -6.58 15.30
C PRO A 73 6.14 -6.18 15.41
N SER A 74 5.35 -6.59 14.45
CA SER A 74 3.92 -6.27 14.38
C SER A 74 3.12 -7.56 14.36
N TYR A 75 3.35 -8.40 15.38
CA TYR A 75 2.67 -9.66 15.47
C TYR A 75 1.16 -9.48 15.40
N GLN A 76 0.49 -10.46 14.83
CA GLN A 76 -0.97 -10.63 14.83
C GLN A 76 -1.60 -10.48 16.23
N SER A 77 -0.78 -10.54 17.27
CA SER A 77 -1.17 -10.40 18.68
C SER A 77 -1.24 -8.94 19.18
N VAL A 78 -0.75 -7.97 18.43
CA VAL A 78 -1.17 -6.59 18.70
C VAL A 78 -2.61 -6.52 18.27
N GLY A 79 -3.46 -7.04 19.14
CA GLY A 79 -4.88 -7.09 18.93
C GLY A 79 -5.30 -5.71 18.47
N TYR A 80 -6.08 -5.65 17.44
CA TYR A 80 -6.93 -4.50 17.21
C TYR A 80 -7.35 -4.08 18.59
N LEU A 81 -7.19 -2.83 18.90
CA LEU A 81 -7.55 -2.30 20.20
C LEU A 81 -8.85 -2.98 20.61
N ASP A 82 -8.71 -3.99 21.42
CA ASP A 82 -9.84 -4.82 21.86
C ASP A 82 -10.87 -3.85 22.46
N GLY A 83 -11.98 -3.67 21.76
CA GLY A 83 -13.07 -2.80 22.17
C GLY A 83 -13.35 -1.57 21.31
N GLU A 84 -12.45 -1.13 20.41
CA GLU A 84 -12.72 0.02 19.53
C GLU A 84 -13.03 -0.43 18.09
N ARG A 85 -14.02 -1.30 17.94
CA ARG A 85 -14.61 -1.58 16.64
C ARG A 85 -15.17 -0.27 16.06
N PRO A 86 -14.72 0.19 14.89
CA PRO A 86 -15.28 1.37 14.29
C PRO A 86 -16.80 1.21 14.12
N LYS A 87 -17.59 2.17 14.62
CA LYS A 87 -19.07 2.12 14.63
C LYS A 87 -19.70 1.87 13.25
N TRP A 88 -18.98 2.18 12.17
CA TRP A 88 -19.44 1.93 10.82
C TRP A 88 -19.35 0.44 10.43
N LEU A 89 -18.47 -0.35 11.06
CA LEU A 89 -18.45 -1.82 10.90
C LEU A 89 -19.75 -2.48 11.42
N ASP A 90 -20.48 -1.81 12.32
CA ASP A 90 -21.77 -2.32 12.79
C ASP A 90 -22.84 -2.35 11.70
N LYS A 91 -22.62 -1.61 10.60
CA LYS A 91 -23.48 -1.58 9.43
C LYS A 91 -23.15 -2.67 8.40
N ILE A 92 -22.04 -3.38 8.60
CA ILE A 92 -21.54 -4.42 7.70
C ILE A 92 -21.61 -5.74 8.45
N ASN A 93 -22.28 -6.72 7.88
CA ASN A 93 -22.30 -8.07 8.42
C ASN A 93 -20.93 -8.73 8.15
N ILE A 94 -20.00 -8.61 9.09
CA ILE A 94 -18.64 -9.18 8.98
C ILE A 94 -18.67 -10.71 8.91
N GLU A 95 -19.71 -11.35 9.44
CA GLU A 95 -19.85 -12.80 9.39
C GLU A 95 -19.86 -13.32 7.95
N ASP A 96 -20.42 -12.54 7.00
CA ASP A 96 -20.47 -12.91 5.58
C ASP A 96 -19.07 -12.96 4.92
N TYR A 97 -18.03 -12.45 5.61
CA TYR A 97 -16.65 -12.35 5.11
C TYR A 97 -15.63 -13.13 5.93
N LYS A 98 -16.02 -13.79 7.02
CA LYS A 98 -15.10 -14.49 7.93
C LYS A 98 -14.32 -15.64 7.27
N GLU A 99 -14.88 -16.25 6.24
CA GLU A 99 -14.25 -17.35 5.51
C GLU A 99 -13.41 -16.90 4.32
N ASP A 100 -13.40 -15.60 4.01
CA ASP A 100 -12.60 -15.08 2.91
C ASP A 100 -11.13 -14.96 3.34
N ILE A 101 -10.26 -15.73 2.69
CA ILE A 101 -8.81 -15.72 2.94
C ILE A 101 -8.21 -14.35 2.66
N SER A 102 -8.75 -13.62 1.69
CA SER A 102 -8.32 -12.26 1.38
C SER A 102 -8.62 -11.31 2.54
N PHE A 103 -9.72 -11.51 3.24
CA PHE A 103 -10.09 -10.75 4.43
C PHE A 103 -9.08 -10.90 5.57
N ASN A 104 -8.62 -12.12 5.86
CA ASN A 104 -7.63 -12.36 6.92
C ASN A 104 -6.27 -11.73 6.59
N ALA A 105 -5.83 -11.81 5.34
CA ALA A 105 -4.60 -11.16 4.89
C ALA A 105 -4.69 -9.64 5.03
N ALA A 106 -5.80 -9.06 4.60
CA ALA A 106 -6.03 -7.63 4.69
C ALA A 106 -6.12 -7.16 6.14
N LYS A 107 -6.79 -7.94 6.99
CA LYS A 107 -6.86 -7.67 8.42
C LYS A 107 -5.46 -7.60 9.04
N SER A 108 -4.61 -8.60 8.79
CA SER A 108 -3.23 -8.61 9.30
C SER A 108 -2.43 -7.41 8.83
N THR A 109 -2.55 -7.06 7.54
CA THR A 109 -1.87 -5.90 6.95
C THR A 109 -2.39 -4.59 7.56
N ALA A 110 -3.71 -4.43 7.69
CA ALA A 110 -4.30 -3.23 8.29
C ALA A 110 -3.91 -3.06 9.76
N MET A 111 -3.86 -4.14 10.54
CA MET A 111 -3.40 -4.11 11.93
C MET A 111 -1.93 -3.65 12.01
N ALA A 112 -1.07 -4.12 11.12
CA ALA A 112 0.32 -3.69 11.05
C ALA A 112 0.42 -2.19 10.72
N TYR A 113 -0.33 -1.70 9.73
CA TYR A 113 -0.38 -0.26 9.45
C TYR A 113 -0.87 0.54 10.64
N ASN A 114 -1.94 0.12 11.31
CA ASN A 114 -2.48 0.81 12.48
C ASN A 114 -1.47 0.87 13.64
N HIS A 115 -0.71 -0.20 13.86
CA HIS A 115 0.39 -0.15 14.81
C HIS A 115 1.45 0.87 14.36
N GLY A 116 1.85 0.87 13.08
CA GLY A 116 2.77 1.86 12.53
C GLY A 116 2.27 3.30 12.71
N LEU A 117 0.96 3.56 12.52
CA LEU A 117 0.35 4.88 12.72
C LEU A 117 0.55 5.43 14.14
N THR A 118 0.67 4.58 15.15
CA THR A 118 0.94 5.02 16.54
C THR A 118 2.41 5.41 16.78
N LEU A 119 3.30 5.11 15.84
CA LEU A 119 4.75 5.27 15.97
C LEU A 119 5.35 6.31 15.05
N VAL A 120 4.60 6.76 14.03
CA VAL A 120 5.07 7.78 13.08
C VAL A 120 5.22 9.15 13.73
N SER A 121 6.24 9.89 13.28
CA SER A 121 6.57 11.21 13.82
C SER A 121 6.78 12.30 12.76
N GLY A 122 6.56 11.98 11.48
CA GLY A 122 6.73 12.92 10.37
C GLY A 122 5.55 13.88 10.21
N ASP A 123 5.80 15.01 9.55
CA ASP A 123 4.77 15.99 9.16
C ASP A 123 3.82 15.39 8.10
N TYR A 124 4.38 14.48 7.29
CA TYR A 124 3.66 13.72 6.24
C TYR A 124 3.91 12.24 6.41
N LEU A 125 2.94 11.48 5.98
CA LEU A 125 2.95 10.02 6.02
C LEU A 125 2.76 9.45 4.61
N ILE A 126 3.58 8.46 4.26
CA ILE A 126 3.36 7.60 3.11
C ILE A 126 3.17 6.16 3.61
N ILE A 127 1.98 5.62 3.39
CA ILE A 127 1.73 4.19 3.50
C ILE A 127 2.01 3.58 2.14
N GLN A 128 2.82 2.52 2.09
CA GLN A 128 3.25 1.94 0.84
C GLN A 128 3.34 0.41 0.93
N HIS A 129 2.86 -0.27 -0.10
CA HIS A 129 3.06 -1.71 -0.24
C HIS A 129 4.47 -2.02 -0.73
N ASN A 130 4.97 -3.16 -0.31
CA ASN A 130 6.31 -3.63 -0.67
C ASN A 130 6.42 -4.19 -2.11
N ASP A 131 5.34 -4.23 -2.87
CA ASP A 131 5.30 -4.62 -4.29
C ASP A 131 5.26 -3.43 -5.24
N THR A 132 5.72 -2.28 -4.79
CA THR A 132 5.88 -1.06 -5.58
C THR A 132 7.34 -0.77 -5.91
N LYS A 133 7.59 0.05 -6.92
CA LYS A 133 8.92 0.49 -7.33
C LYS A 133 8.88 1.91 -7.86
N TYR A 134 9.81 2.76 -7.42
CA TYR A 134 9.98 4.11 -7.97
C TYR A 134 10.75 4.08 -9.30
N LEU A 135 10.41 5.00 -10.20
CA LEU A 135 11.01 5.18 -11.52
C LEU A 135 11.86 6.46 -11.55
N PHE A 136 12.99 6.47 -10.85
CA PHE A 136 13.83 7.65 -10.68
C PHE A 136 14.50 8.13 -11.98
N GLU A 137 14.62 7.28 -12.96
CA GLU A 137 15.05 7.64 -14.32
C GLU A 137 14.05 8.55 -15.03
N ASN A 138 12.78 8.52 -14.63
CA ASN A 138 11.71 9.31 -15.23
C ASN A 138 11.32 10.51 -14.36
N TYR A 139 11.40 10.35 -13.04
CA TYR A 139 11.07 11.39 -12.08
C TYR A 139 12.07 11.39 -10.92
N SER A 140 12.97 12.36 -10.93
CA SER A 140 14.06 12.46 -9.96
C SER A 140 13.62 12.23 -8.50
N SER A 141 14.35 11.38 -7.77
CA SER A 141 14.14 11.11 -6.35
C SER A 141 14.08 12.39 -5.50
N LYS A 142 14.86 13.43 -5.84
CA LYS A 142 14.86 14.70 -5.13
C LYS A 142 13.57 15.51 -5.30
N LYS A 143 12.75 15.21 -6.28
CA LYS A 143 11.57 15.98 -6.62
C LYS A 143 10.24 15.28 -6.38
N VAL A 144 10.16 13.98 -6.64
CA VAL A 144 8.88 13.27 -6.72
C VAL A 144 8.02 13.46 -5.46
N ILE A 145 8.61 13.29 -4.28
CA ILE A 145 7.85 13.45 -3.02
C ILE A 145 7.58 14.92 -2.71
N LYS A 146 8.54 15.79 -3.01
CA LYS A 146 8.35 17.23 -2.84
C LYS A 146 7.18 17.72 -3.68
N ASP A 147 7.16 17.38 -4.96
CA ASP A 147 6.11 17.81 -5.90
C ASP A 147 4.74 17.21 -5.50
N ALA A 148 4.71 15.96 -4.98
CA ALA A 148 3.49 15.37 -4.47
C ALA A 148 2.94 16.11 -3.23
N ILE A 149 3.82 16.48 -2.30
CA ILE A 149 3.44 17.27 -1.12
C ILE A 149 3.03 18.68 -1.51
N GLU A 150 3.74 19.34 -2.42
CA GLU A 150 3.36 20.66 -2.94
C GLU A 150 1.97 20.63 -3.60
N LEU A 151 1.65 19.54 -4.33
CA LEU A 151 0.33 19.35 -4.92
C LEU A 151 -0.73 19.15 -3.82
N LEU A 152 -0.45 18.32 -2.80
CA LEU A 152 -1.34 18.08 -1.67
C LEU A 152 -1.67 19.40 -0.96
N GLU A 153 -0.66 20.22 -0.66
CA GLU A 153 -0.83 21.48 0.06
C GLU A 153 -1.54 22.56 -0.80
N LYS A 154 -1.08 22.75 -2.04
CA LYS A 154 -1.61 23.76 -2.96
C LYS A 154 -3.10 23.57 -3.22
N GLU A 155 -3.52 22.33 -3.46
CA GLU A 155 -4.91 22.00 -3.80
C GLU A 155 -5.76 21.71 -2.55
N ASN A 156 -5.12 21.71 -1.37
CA ASN A 156 -5.73 21.37 -0.08
C ASN A 156 -6.38 19.98 -0.11
N TYR A 157 -5.64 18.98 -0.63
CA TYR A 157 -6.06 17.60 -0.55
C TYR A 157 -5.80 17.03 0.86
N GLU A 158 -6.69 16.20 1.35
CA GLU A 158 -6.48 15.43 2.59
C GLU A 158 -5.52 14.28 2.34
N TYR A 159 -5.60 13.66 1.17
CA TYR A 159 -4.65 12.64 0.71
C TYR A 159 -4.51 12.60 -0.80
N ILE A 160 -3.40 12.01 -1.23
CA ILE A 160 -3.14 11.62 -2.62
C ILE A 160 -2.84 10.12 -2.61
N THR A 161 -3.44 9.35 -3.51
CA THR A 161 -3.18 7.92 -3.65
C THR A 161 -3.06 7.51 -5.10
N ILE A 162 -2.43 6.37 -5.32
CA ILE A 162 -2.50 5.61 -6.57
C ILE A 162 -3.62 4.59 -6.43
N ASP A 163 -4.00 3.98 -7.52
CA ASP A 163 -5.07 2.98 -7.61
C ASP A 163 -6.38 3.41 -6.91
N LYS A 164 -7.44 3.11 -7.52
CA LYS A 164 -8.77 3.19 -6.94
C LYS A 164 -9.45 1.85 -7.10
N LYS A 165 -9.93 1.31 -6.00
CA LYS A 165 -10.64 0.04 -6.01
C LYS A 165 -12.12 0.26 -6.24
N PRO A 166 -12.74 -0.43 -7.21
CA PRO A 166 -14.18 -0.36 -7.39
C PRO A 166 -14.89 -0.91 -6.16
N ASN A 167 -15.92 -0.19 -5.73
CA ASN A 167 -16.79 -0.68 -4.66
C ASN A 167 -17.57 -1.90 -5.14
N LYS A 168 -17.57 -2.97 -4.34
CA LYS A 168 -18.31 -4.21 -4.59
C LYS A 168 -19.31 -4.53 -3.48
N MET A 169 -19.48 -3.62 -2.51
CA MET A 169 -20.33 -3.80 -1.35
C MET A 169 -21.63 -3.03 -1.54
N LYS A 170 -22.76 -3.72 -1.49
CA LYS A 170 -24.09 -3.13 -1.66
C LYS A 170 -24.36 -2.02 -0.65
N GLU A 171 -23.91 -2.19 0.59
CA GLU A 171 -24.08 -1.24 1.69
C GLU A 171 -23.34 0.10 1.44
N LEU A 172 -22.39 0.10 0.52
CA LEU A 172 -21.54 1.24 0.20
C LEU A 172 -21.67 1.70 -1.25
N GLU A 173 -22.79 1.38 -1.92
CA GLU A 173 -23.03 1.71 -3.35
C GLU A 173 -22.85 3.19 -3.68
N LYS A 174 -23.09 4.09 -2.72
CA LYS A 174 -22.89 5.55 -2.93
C LYS A 174 -21.42 5.94 -3.15
N TYR A 175 -20.49 5.03 -2.84
CA TYR A 175 -19.06 5.23 -3.08
C TYR A 175 -18.62 4.36 -4.25
N GLU A 176 -18.39 4.96 -5.39
CA GLU A 176 -18.00 4.25 -6.61
C GLU A 176 -16.62 3.59 -6.50
N TYR A 177 -15.67 4.31 -5.88
CA TYR A 177 -14.29 3.88 -5.72
C TYR A 177 -13.76 4.23 -4.34
N PHE A 178 -12.76 3.45 -3.89
CA PHE A 178 -12.05 3.66 -2.64
C PHE A 178 -10.55 3.81 -2.85
N ALA A 179 -9.88 4.49 -1.91
CA ALA A 179 -8.44 4.52 -1.82
C ALA A 179 -7.87 3.16 -1.42
N ASP A 180 -6.62 2.92 -1.80
CA ASP A 180 -5.84 1.75 -1.41
C ASP A 180 -4.55 2.20 -0.71
N CYS A 181 -3.86 1.25 -0.05
CA CYS A 181 -2.58 1.45 0.62
C CYS A 181 -1.36 1.19 -0.27
N TYR A 182 -1.52 0.94 -1.57
CA TYR A 182 -0.36 0.67 -2.43
C TYR A 182 0.65 1.81 -2.46
N TRP A 183 0.17 3.03 -2.49
CA TRP A 183 0.91 4.25 -2.20
C TRP A 183 -0.09 5.33 -1.81
N PHE A 184 -0.04 5.75 -0.56
CA PHE A 184 -1.01 6.68 0.01
C PHE A 184 -0.28 7.76 0.79
N LEU A 185 -0.32 8.99 0.31
CA LEU A 185 0.29 10.17 0.92
C LEU A 185 -0.77 11.00 1.63
N CYS A 186 -0.54 11.33 2.88
CA CYS A 186 -1.38 12.26 3.65
C CYS A 186 -0.52 13.09 4.62
N ARG A 187 -1.15 14.03 5.33
CA ARG A 187 -0.52 14.67 6.50
C ARG A 187 -0.34 13.65 7.61
N GLY A 188 0.68 13.83 8.44
CA GLY A 188 1.00 12.88 9.52
C GLY A 188 -0.13 12.71 10.53
N ASP A 189 -0.96 13.73 10.71
CA ASP A 189 -2.11 13.73 11.62
C ASP A 189 -3.44 13.29 10.99
N PHE A 190 -3.46 12.94 9.70
CA PHE A 190 -4.68 12.64 8.96
C PHE A 190 -5.60 11.66 9.68
N TYR A 191 -5.06 10.53 10.11
CA TYR A 191 -5.85 9.47 10.75
C TYR A 191 -6.39 9.90 12.12
N SER A 192 -5.56 10.53 12.95
CA SER A 192 -5.97 11.04 14.27
C SER A 192 -6.94 12.22 14.16
N LYS A 193 -6.69 13.17 13.24
CA LYS A 193 -7.57 14.31 12.95
C LYS A 193 -8.99 13.87 12.60
N HIS A 194 -9.11 12.81 11.83
CA HIS A 194 -10.39 12.29 11.38
C HIS A 194 -10.97 11.19 12.25
N ASN A 195 -10.22 10.72 13.25
CA ASN A 195 -10.55 9.58 14.11
C ASN A 195 -10.92 8.34 13.29
N ILE A 196 -10.03 7.98 12.36
CA ILE A 196 -10.16 6.83 11.48
C ILE A 196 -8.90 5.96 11.53
N TRP A 197 -9.00 4.78 10.95
CA TRP A 197 -7.95 3.76 10.91
C TRP A 197 -7.80 3.23 9.49
N VAL A 198 -6.68 2.56 9.22
CA VAL A 198 -6.57 1.70 8.04
C VAL A 198 -7.49 0.52 8.26
N ASP A 199 -8.48 0.37 7.39
CA ASP A 199 -9.50 -0.67 7.51
C ASP A 199 -9.17 -1.91 6.68
N TRP A 200 -9.94 -2.99 6.82
CA TRP A 200 -9.75 -4.23 6.10
C TRP A 200 -11.01 -4.75 5.43
N ILE A 201 -11.88 -3.87 5.05
CA ILE A 201 -13.08 -4.25 4.33
C ILE A 201 -12.68 -4.83 2.98
N ARG A 202 -12.78 -6.13 2.81
CA ARG A 202 -12.49 -6.86 1.57
C ARG A 202 -11.04 -6.82 1.05
N GLY A 203 -10.07 -6.83 1.90
CA GLY A 203 -8.69 -6.97 1.47
C GLY A 203 -8.03 -5.72 0.93
N ASP A 204 -8.76 -4.64 0.81
CA ASP A 204 -8.25 -3.34 0.38
C ASP A 204 -8.35 -2.37 1.54
N ASN A 205 -7.25 -1.73 1.84
CA ASN A 205 -7.07 -0.98 3.06
C ASN A 205 -7.17 0.52 2.74
N ASN A 206 -8.00 1.27 3.38
CA ASN A 206 -8.24 2.73 3.31
C ASN A 206 -9.62 3.17 2.76
N HIS A 207 -10.62 2.29 2.81
CA HIS A 207 -11.98 2.68 2.49
C HIS A 207 -12.45 3.84 3.37
N LEU A 208 -12.10 3.82 4.67
CA LEU A 208 -12.46 4.87 5.61
C LEU A 208 -11.91 6.24 5.24
N ALA A 209 -10.73 6.32 4.64
CA ALA A 209 -10.19 7.58 4.16
C ALA A 209 -11.12 8.20 3.11
N THR A 210 -11.55 7.39 2.12
CA THR A 210 -12.47 7.84 1.07
C THR A 210 -13.85 8.18 1.62
N ILE A 211 -14.42 7.31 2.46
CA ILE A 211 -15.74 7.52 3.07
C ILE A 211 -15.75 8.84 3.84
N THR A 212 -14.73 9.04 4.69
CA THR A 212 -14.60 10.25 5.52
C THR A 212 -14.49 11.49 4.67
N CYS A 213 -13.65 11.49 3.65
CA CYS A 213 -13.49 12.65 2.78
C CYS A 213 -14.76 12.96 2.00
N LYS A 214 -15.42 11.96 1.43
CA LYS A 214 -16.69 12.15 0.70
C LYS A 214 -17.81 12.64 1.61
N ASP A 215 -18.00 12.03 2.76
CA ASP A 215 -19.09 12.39 3.68
C ASP A 215 -18.91 13.77 4.31
N LYS A 216 -17.66 14.25 4.43
CA LYS A 216 -17.33 15.60 4.91
C LYS A 216 -17.11 16.63 3.80
N GLY A 217 -17.23 16.26 2.52
CA GLY A 217 -16.97 17.15 1.40
C GLY A 217 -15.51 17.60 1.27
N LEU A 218 -14.56 16.79 1.74
CA LEU A 218 -13.13 17.08 1.69
C LEU A 218 -12.52 16.64 0.36
N LYS A 219 -11.49 17.35 -0.07
CA LYS A 219 -10.79 17.05 -1.32
C LYS A 219 -9.76 15.94 -1.14
N TYR A 220 -9.65 15.08 -2.11
CA TYR A 220 -8.60 14.06 -2.22
C TYR A 220 -8.30 13.77 -3.69
N LEU A 221 -7.18 13.13 -3.97
CA LEU A 221 -6.74 12.86 -5.34
C LEU A 221 -6.36 11.39 -5.50
N HIS A 222 -6.90 10.78 -6.55
CA HIS A 222 -6.41 9.52 -7.10
C HIS A 222 -5.59 9.83 -8.35
N LEU A 223 -4.30 9.53 -8.29
CA LEU A 223 -3.39 9.75 -9.40
C LEU A 223 -3.74 8.85 -10.59
N PRO A 224 -3.55 9.33 -11.82
CA PRO A 224 -3.76 8.52 -13.00
C PRO A 224 -2.90 7.25 -12.99
N GLY A 225 -3.49 6.14 -13.37
CA GLY A 225 -2.83 4.86 -13.55
C GLY A 225 -3.08 4.31 -14.94
N TYR A 226 -2.07 3.70 -15.52
CA TYR A 226 -2.12 2.99 -16.79
C TYR A 226 -1.98 1.51 -16.50
N PHE A 227 -2.97 0.74 -16.91
CA PHE A 227 -3.02 -0.69 -16.66
C PHE A 227 -2.36 -1.43 -17.82
N GLU A 228 -1.51 -2.39 -17.46
CA GLU A 228 -0.98 -3.32 -18.42
C GLU A 228 -2.04 -4.32 -18.88
N THR A 229 -2.00 -4.67 -20.15
CA THR A 229 -2.65 -5.89 -20.62
C THR A 229 -1.76 -7.08 -20.24
N TYR A 230 -2.35 -8.14 -19.68
CA TYR A 230 -1.66 -9.34 -19.17
C TYR A 230 -0.73 -10.05 -20.16
N GLU A 231 -0.63 -9.56 -21.38
CA GLU A 231 0.10 -10.19 -22.49
C GLU A 231 1.51 -9.64 -22.71
N THR A 232 1.84 -8.48 -22.14
CA THR A 232 3.14 -7.84 -22.35
C THR A 232 3.59 -7.11 -21.09
N ASP A 233 4.86 -7.29 -20.69
CA ASP A 233 5.51 -6.50 -19.62
C ASP A 233 5.83 -5.06 -20.08
N ARG A 234 4.97 -4.47 -20.89
CA ARG A 234 5.22 -3.22 -21.59
C ARG A 234 4.12 -2.21 -21.32
N PHE A 235 4.52 -1.07 -20.79
CA PHE A 235 3.67 0.10 -20.66
C PHE A 235 4.04 1.13 -21.75
N GLU A 236 3.05 1.70 -22.40
CA GLU A 236 3.25 2.83 -23.29
C GLU A 236 2.72 4.10 -22.64
N PHE A 237 3.58 5.08 -22.52
CA PHE A 237 3.22 6.40 -22.03
C PHE A 237 3.93 7.47 -22.84
N ASN A 238 3.20 8.38 -23.47
CA ASN A 238 3.74 9.47 -24.32
C ASN A 238 4.76 8.98 -25.36
N ASN A 239 4.43 7.91 -26.09
CA ASN A 239 5.29 7.26 -27.10
C ASN A 239 6.61 6.70 -26.55
N LYS A 240 6.73 6.55 -25.22
CA LYS A 240 7.83 5.85 -24.58
C LYS A 240 7.35 4.51 -24.02
N TYR A 241 8.21 3.52 -24.14
CA TYR A 241 7.93 2.21 -23.61
C TYR A 241 8.68 2.01 -22.31
N PHE A 242 7.96 1.51 -21.32
CA PHE A 242 8.50 1.09 -20.05
C PHE A 242 8.38 -0.42 -20.00
N PHE A 243 9.49 -1.07 -19.67
CA PHE A 243 9.53 -2.51 -19.49
C PHE A 243 9.75 -2.78 -18.01
N GLU A 244 8.84 -3.49 -17.40
CA GLU A 244 9.00 -3.96 -16.03
C GLU A 244 8.46 -5.38 -15.96
N VAL A 245 9.24 -6.23 -15.36
CA VAL A 245 8.90 -7.65 -15.23
C VAL A 245 7.83 -7.82 -14.15
N GLY A 246 6.70 -8.39 -14.52
CA GLY A 246 5.55 -8.61 -13.64
C GLY A 246 4.40 -7.63 -13.91
N CYS A 247 3.19 -8.15 -14.01
CA CYS A 247 1.98 -7.36 -14.21
C CYS A 247 1.87 -6.24 -13.19
N GLY A 248 1.66 -5.02 -13.64
CA GLY A 248 1.59 -3.88 -12.75
C GLY A 248 0.76 -2.74 -13.31
N ASN A 249 0.68 -1.69 -12.54
CA ASN A 249 0.09 -0.43 -12.95
C ASN A 249 1.19 0.63 -12.94
N LEU A 250 1.30 1.38 -14.03
CA LEU A 250 2.16 2.55 -14.10
C LEU A 250 1.39 3.76 -13.62
N HIS A 251 1.94 4.50 -12.67
CA HIS A 251 1.32 5.72 -12.13
C HIS A 251 2.12 6.96 -12.46
N THR A 252 1.41 8.05 -12.71
CA THR A 252 2.00 9.33 -13.07
C THR A 252 1.66 10.42 -12.06
N LEU A 253 2.61 11.31 -11.84
CA LEU A 253 2.47 12.55 -11.09
C LEU A 253 2.96 13.69 -11.99
N ASN A 254 2.16 14.74 -12.19
CA ASN A 254 2.47 15.85 -13.11
C ASN A 254 2.89 15.34 -14.50
N ASP A 255 2.12 14.40 -15.05
CA ASP A 255 2.36 13.76 -16.35
C ASP A 255 3.73 13.08 -16.50
N ARG A 256 4.33 12.66 -15.40
CA ARG A 256 5.59 11.90 -15.37
C ARG A 256 5.40 10.56 -14.67
N PRO A 257 5.79 9.46 -15.29
CA PRO A 257 5.83 8.17 -14.63
C PRO A 257 6.75 8.22 -13.41
N PHE A 258 6.24 7.83 -12.25
CA PHE A 258 7.01 7.87 -11.01
C PHE A 258 7.00 6.58 -10.23
N LEU A 259 5.96 5.75 -10.41
CA LEU A 259 5.80 4.53 -9.62
C LEU A 259 5.16 3.43 -10.45
N ILE A 260 5.66 2.23 -10.29
CA ILE A 260 5.01 0.99 -10.73
C ILE A 260 4.51 0.26 -9.49
N HIS A 261 3.25 -0.15 -9.52
CA HIS A 261 2.67 -1.08 -8.57
C HIS A 261 2.57 -2.47 -9.24
N ARG A 262 3.29 -3.44 -8.70
CA ARG A 262 3.27 -4.83 -9.16
C ARG A 262 2.06 -5.54 -8.58
N LYS A 263 1.16 -5.96 -9.42
CA LYS A 263 -0.10 -6.54 -8.98
C LYS A 263 0.11 -7.82 -8.14
N GLY A 264 -0.12 -7.67 -6.84
CA GLY A 264 -0.35 -8.79 -5.91
C GLY A 264 0.85 -9.64 -5.56
N GLY A 265 2.06 -9.11 -5.41
CA GLY A 265 3.23 -9.93 -4.99
C GLY A 265 3.39 -11.25 -5.82
N THR A 266 2.33 -11.63 -6.50
CA THR A 266 2.18 -12.80 -7.37
C THR A 266 2.84 -12.59 -8.74
N GLY A 267 3.02 -11.34 -9.19
CA GLY A 267 3.74 -11.03 -10.41
C GLY A 267 5.19 -11.52 -10.37
N LEU A 268 5.87 -11.39 -9.24
CA LEU A 268 7.23 -11.88 -9.04
C LEU A 268 7.34 -13.41 -9.25
N ASN A 269 6.29 -14.15 -8.95
CA ASN A 269 6.30 -15.62 -9.10
C ASN A 269 6.04 -16.11 -10.53
N ARG A 270 5.35 -15.34 -11.37
CA ARG A 270 5.13 -15.69 -12.77
C ARG A 270 6.41 -15.65 -13.57
N ILE A 271 7.30 -14.70 -13.25
CA ILE A 271 8.58 -14.52 -13.93
C ILE A 271 9.48 -15.75 -13.79
N HIS A 272 9.48 -16.39 -12.61
CA HIS A 272 10.30 -17.58 -12.38
C HIS A 272 9.78 -18.83 -13.08
N LYS A 273 8.51 -18.88 -13.50
CA LYS A 273 7.98 -20.01 -14.28
C LYS A 273 8.33 -19.94 -15.77
N GLU A 274 8.44 -18.74 -16.33
CA GLU A 274 8.74 -18.56 -17.75
C GLU A 274 10.25 -18.68 -18.07
N ASN A 275 11.10 -18.54 -17.05
CA ASN A 275 12.56 -18.67 -17.16
C ASN A 275 13.10 -20.03 -16.69
N ARG A 276 12.24 -21.03 -16.50
CA ARG A 276 12.58 -22.43 -16.27
C ARG A 276 12.11 -23.25 -17.46
#